data_ad5be49a57ec942b0505be84190c760f
#
_entry.id   ad5be49a57ec942b0505be84190c760f
#
_cell.length_a   1.000
_cell.length_b   1.000
_cell.length_c   1.000
_cell.angle_alpha   90.00
_cell.angle_beta   90.00
_cell.angle_gamma   90.00
#
_symmetry.space_group_name_H-M   'P 1'
#
loop_
_entity.id
_entity.type
_entity.pdbx_description
1 polymer ?
#
loop_
_entity_poly.entity_id
_entity_poly.type
_entity_poly.pdbx_seq_one_letter_code
_entity_poly.pdbx_strand_id
1 'polypeptide(L)'
;MARLARLRRWTARVACGGAVVIAGVVHVPAALAFPYRADFGSTTVLSEQPIDRAAMGRVLARADGLLATSPLYRTGLSRQVVLTDGGWRWDVLSIGVRNAIAFRRPFAHALVFNRSSVATDRVTNGAPLGGVRTLSGTIAHETTHRLVADHIGEWAALRLPAWKREGYPDYVAGETSIRPGDEALIRRLDPTAPVLTYYEGRRRVAAELARNGGSVDALLKD
;
A
#
# COMPACT_ATOMS: atom_id res chain seq x y z
N MET A 1 -44.17 21.82 -8.28
CA MET A 1 -43.64 20.46 -8.02
C MET A 1 -42.74 19.94 -9.14
N ALA A 2 -43.04 20.07 -10.44
CA ALA A 2 -42.22 19.54 -11.55
C ALA A 2 -40.79 20.15 -11.66
N ARG A 3 -40.58 21.42 -11.32
CA ARG A 3 -39.23 22.06 -11.33
C ARG A 3 -38.31 21.52 -10.25
N LEU A 4 -38.79 21.29 -9.03
CA LEU A 4 -38.04 20.69 -7.95
C LEU A 4 -37.65 19.24 -8.24
N ALA A 5 -38.53 18.48 -8.88
CA ALA A 5 -38.24 17.09 -9.27
C ALA A 5 -37.15 17.02 -10.38
N ARG A 6 -37.15 17.97 -11.34
CA ARG A 6 -36.09 18.08 -12.36
C ARG A 6 -34.74 18.46 -11.71
N LEU A 7 -34.73 19.43 -10.81
CA LEU A 7 -33.51 19.87 -10.12
C LEU A 7 -32.89 18.72 -9.33
N ARG A 8 -33.69 17.96 -8.55
CA ARG A 8 -33.24 16.77 -7.79
C ARG A 8 -32.70 15.67 -8.71
N ARG A 9 -33.31 15.45 -9.88
CA ARG A 9 -32.79 14.48 -10.86
C ARG A 9 -31.47 14.95 -11.49
N TRP A 10 -31.32 16.25 -11.73
CA TRP A 10 -30.10 16.81 -12.29
C TRP A 10 -28.95 16.78 -11.30
N THR A 11 -29.18 17.18 -10.04
CA THR A 11 -28.18 17.07 -8.96
C THR A 11 -27.77 15.63 -8.69
N ALA A 12 -28.71 14.67 -8.70
CA ALA A 12 -28.39 13.25 -8.58
C ALA A 12 -27.51 12.74 -9.72
N ARG A 13 -27.81 13.12 -10.97
CA ARG A 13 -27.00 12.74 -12.15
C ARG A 13 -25.60 13.33 -12.11
N VAL A 14 -25.44 14.59 -11.71
CA VAL A 14 -24.14 15.26 -11.53
C VAL A 14 -23.36 14.61 -10.41
N ALA A 15 -24.01 14.31 -9.27
CA ALA A 15 -23.37 13.60 -8.16
C ALA A 15 -22.93 12.18 -8.54
N CYS A 16 -23.77 11.42 -9.24
CA CYS A 16 -23.41 10.08 -9.74
C CYS A 16 -22.28 10.15 -10.77
N GLY A 17 -22.33 11.10 -11.72
CA GLY A 17 -21.26 11.30 -12.68
C GLY A 17 -19.94 11.66 -12.02
N GLY A 18 -19.96 12.57 -11.04
CA GLY A 18 -18.78 12.94 -10.25
C GLY A 18 -18.20 11.76 -9.47
N ALA A 19 -19.06 10.95 -8.84
CA ALA A 19 -18.62 9.75 -8.12
C ALA A 19 -17.97 8.71 -9.02
N VAL A 20 -18.50 8.49 -10.23
CA VAL A 20 -17.91 7.56 -11.23
C VAL A 20 -16.56 8.06 -11.71
N VAL A 21 -16.41 9.37 -11.96
CA VAL A 21 -15.12 9.97 -12.38
C VAL A 21 -14.09 9.82 -11.26
N ILE A 22 -14.44 10.13 -10.02
CA ILE A 22 -13.55 9.98 -8.87
C ILE A 22 -13.16 8.49 -8.70
N ALA A 23 -14.11 7.57 -8.76
CA ALA A 23 -13.84 6.14 -8.70
C ALA A 23 -12.88 5.69 -9.81
N GLY A 24 -13.06 6.18 -11.04
CA GLY A 24 -12.17 5.92 -12.17
C GLY A 24 -10.74 6.43 -11.91
N VAL A 25 -10.60 7.68 -11.51
CA VAL A 25 -9.29 8.33 -11.27
C VAL A 25 -8.52 7.65 -10.14
N VAL A 26 -9.18 7.30 -9.03
CA VAL A 26 -8.50 6.65 -7.89
C VAL A 26 -8.05 5.22 -8.19
N HIS A 27 -8.62 4.55 -9.20
CA HIS A 27 -8.21 3.21 -9.66
C HIS A 27 -7.23 3.26 -10.84
N VAL A 28 -7.15 4.38 -11.56
CA VAL A 28 -6.27 4.58 -12.72
C VAL A 28 -5.37 5.80 -12.48
N PRO A 29 -4.34 5.70 -11.62
CA PRO A 29 -3.48 6.85 -11.27
C PRO A 29 -2.85 7.54 -12.48
N ALA A 30 -2.60 6.81 -13.57
CA ALA A 30 -2.08 7.38 -14.82
C ALA A 30 -2.96 8.51 -15.39
N ALA A 31 -4.26 8.54 -15.07
CA ALA A 31 -5.17 9.62 -15.47
C ALA A 31 -4.82 10.98 -14.83
N LEU A 32 -4.01 10.99 -13.76
CA LEU A 32 -3.55 12.23 -13.12
C LEU A 32 -2.29 12.84 -13.76
N ALA A 33 -1.92 12.39 -14.96
CA ALA A 33 -0.84 12.96 -15.77
C ALA A 33 0.47 13.17 -14.97
N PHE A 34 1.05 12.08 -14.48
CA PHE A 34 2.35 12.13 -13.80
C PHE A 34 3.44 12.61 -14.78
N PRO A 35 4.28 13.59 -14.39
CA PRO A 35 5.29 14.17 -15.30
C PRO A 35 6.40 13.20 -15.68
N TYR A 36 6.65 12.19 -14.85
CA TYR A 36 7.73 11.23 -15.10
C TYR A 36 7.21 9.80 -15.10
N ARG A 37 7.65 9.03 -16.11
CA ARG A 37 7.36 7.62 -16.26
C ARG A 37 8.64 6.86 -16.64
N ALA A 38 8.82 5.68 -16.05
CA ALA A 38 9.88 4.76 -16.43
C ALA A 38 9.39 3.31 -16.29
N ASP A 39 9.77 2.46 -17.22
CA ASP A 39 9.47 1.04 -17.21
C ASP A 39 10.72 0.24 -16.81
N PHE A 40 10.54 -0.76 -15.93
CA PHE A 40 11.54 -1.67 -15.37
C PHE A 40 11.00 -3.10 -15.50
N GLY A 41 11.22 -3.72 -16.65
CA GLY A 41 10.62 -5.02 -16.96
C GLY A 41 9.09 -4.96 -16.88
N SER A 42 8.50 -5.76 -15.98
CA SER A 42 7.05 -5.78 -15.74
C SER A 42 6.53 -4.68 -14.81
N THR A 43 7.41 -3.82 -14.27
CA THR A 43 7.04 -2.73 -13.36
C THR A 43 7.05 -1.39 -14.10
N THR A 44 5.90 -0.69 -14.10
CA THR A 44 5.82 0.72 -14.52
C THR A 44 5.90 1.62 -13.30
N VAL A 45 6.77 2.62 -13.33
CA VAL A 45 6.87 3.65 -12.29
C VAL A 45 6.34 4.97 -12.83
N LEU A 46 5.38 5.56 -12.12
CA LEU A 46 4.90 6.94 -12.31
C LEU A 46 5.41 7.78 -11.15
N SER A 47 5.89 8.99 -11.40
CA SER A 47 6.46 9.83 -10.35
C SER A 47 6.16 11.32 -10.56
N GLU A 48 6.01 12.06 -9.47
CA GLU A 48 5.96 13.53 -9.48
C GLU A 48 7.37 14.15 -9.60
N GLN A 49 8.41 13.38 -9.27
CA GLN A 49 9.81 13.81 -9.34
C GLN A 49 10.57 13.03 -10.42
N PRO A 50 11.67 13.56 -10.95
CA PRO A 50 12.54 12.84 -11.88
C PRO A 50 12.95 11.47 -11.31
N ILE A 51 12.94 10.45 -12.16
CA ILE A 51 13.27 9.07 -11.78
C ILE A 51 14.74 8.79 -12.08
N ASP A 52 15.57 8.71 -11.04
CA ASP A 52 16.89 8.10 -11.18
C ASP A 52 16.72 6.59 -11.42
N ARG A 53 17.00 6.17 -12.66
CA ARG A 53 16.79 4.78 -13.09
C ARG A 53 17.66 3.79 -12.33
N ALA A 54 18.91 4.16 -12.01
CA ALA A 54 19.82 3.27 -11.29
C ALA A 54 19.38 3.11 -9.82
N ALA A 55 19.01 4.20 -9.15
CA ALA A 55 18.49 4.17 -7.79
C ALA A 55 17.16 3.41 -7.71
N MET A 56 16.22 3.68 -8.64
CA MET A 56 14.95 2.97 -8.67
C MET A 56 15.11 1.47 -8.96
N GLY A 57 16.04 1.11 -9.85
CA GLY A 57 16.39 -0.29 -10.10
C GLY A 57 16.87 -1.00 -8.83
N ARG A 58 17.70 -0.35 -8.00
CA ARG A 58 18.14 -0.90 -6.71
C ARG A 58 16.98 -1.03 -5.71
N VAL A 59 16.09 -0.06 -5.65
CA VAL A 59 14.87 -0.12 -4.79
C VAL A 59 14.00 -1.31 -5.19
N LEU A 60 13.74 -1.49 -6.49
CA LEU A 60 12.92 -2.60 -6.99
C LEU A 60 13.59 -3.95 -6.77
N ALA A 61 14.90 -4.06 -7.01
CA ALA A 61 15.65 -5.30 -6.77
C ALA A 61 15.62 -5.70 -5.28
N ARG A 62 15.73 -4.73 -4.37
CA ARG A 62 15.59 -4.97 -2.92
C ARG A 62 14.17 -5.42 -2.57
N ALA A 63 13.14 -4.77 -3.10
CA ALA A 63 11.75 -5.17 -2.90
C ALA A 63 11.49 -6.60 -3.40
N ASP A 64 12.01 -6.96 -4.57
CA ASP A 64 11.87 -8.31 -5.13
C ASP A 64 12.64 -9.35 -4.30
N GLY A 65 13.80 -8.99 -3.75
CA GLY A 65 14.53 -9.85 -2.80
C GLY A 65 13.74 -10.13 -1.52
N LEU A 66 13.04 -9.12 -0.97
CA LEU A 66 12.14 -9.30 0.17
C LEU A 66 10.95 -10.19 -0.19
N LEU A 67 10.31 -9.94 -1.33
CA LEU A 67 9.18 -10.73 -1.83
C LEU A 67 9.55 -12.19 -2.05
N ALA A 68 10.78 -12.49 -2.49
CA ALA A 68 11.27 -13.84 -2.72
C ALA A 68 11.29 -14.71 -1.45
N THR A 69 11.18 -14.12 -0.25
CA THR A 69 11.02 -14.86 1.01
C THR A 69 9.62 -15.45 1.19
N SER A 70 8.64 -14.97 0.42
CA SER A 70 7.26 -15.45 0.45
C SER A 70 7.05 -16.58 -0.55
N PRO A 71 6.46 -17.73 -0.17
CA PRO A 71 6.11 -18.80 -1.11
C PRO A 71 5.01 -18.39 -2.12
N LEU A 72 4.32 -17.27 -1.86
CA LEU A 72 3.33 -16.73 -2.79
C LEU A 72 3.97 -15.94 -3.95
N TYR A 73 5.25 -15.58 -3.83
CA TYR A 73 5.90 -14.73 -4.84
C TYR A 73 6.12 -15.48 -6.16
N ARG A 74 5.87 -14.76 -7.24
CA ARG A 74 6.14 -15.22 -8.62
C ARG A 74 6.92 -14.14 -9.34
N THR A 75 7.96 -14.52 -10.04
CA THR A 75 8.75 -13.60 -10.88
C THR A 75 7.89 -13.03 -12.02
N GLY A 76 8.22 -11.82 -12.46
CA GLY A 76 7.51 -11.20 -13.59
C GLY A 76 6.15 -10.61 -13.23
N LEU A 77 5.84 -10.43 -11.95
CA LEU A 77 4.60 -9.80 -11.51
C LEU A 77 4.48 -8.38 -12.07
N SER A 78 3.46 -8.16 -12.90
CA SER A 78 3.16 -6.83 -13.41
C SER A 78 2.64 -5.94 -12.29
N ARG A 79 3.24 -4.75 -12.07
CA ARG A 79 2.81 -3.77 -11.07
C ARG A 79 3.03 -2.36 -11.55
N GLN A 80 2.24 -1.44 -11.02
CA GLN A 80 2.42 0.00 -11.22
C GLN A 80 2.78 0.64 -9.88
N VAL A 81 3.95 1.25 -9.79
CA VAL A 81 4.43 1.99 -8.62
C VAL A 81 4.19 3.47 -8.88
N VAL A 82 3.43 4.13 -8.01
CA VAL A 82 3.02 5.53 -8.14
C VAL A 82 3.64 6.31 -6.99
N LEU A 83 4.66 7.12 -7.30
CA LEU A 83 5.42 7.89 -6.33
C LEU A 83 4.89 9.33 -6.29
N THR A 84 4.36 9.74 -5.14
CA THR A 84 3.94 11.12 -4.91
C THR A 84 4.89 11.84 -3.94
N ASP A 85 4.79 13.15 -3.87
CA ASP A 85 5.47 14.01 -2.89
C ASP A 85 4.54 14.48 -1.78
N GLY A 86 3.33 13.88 -1.69
CA GLY A 86 2.34 14.18 -0.65
C GLY A 86 1.48 15.41 -0.95
N GLY A 87 1.50 15.90 -2.21
CA GLY A 87 0.69 17.01 -2.68
C GLY A 87 -0.72 16.59 -3.15
N TRP A 88 -1.32 17.41 -4.02
CA TRP A 88 -2.71 17.25 -4.44
C TRP A 88 -3.01 15.89 -5.10
N ARG A 89 -2.03 15.27 -5.81
CA ARG A 89 -2.22 13.94 -6.40
C ARG A 89 -2.39 12.88 -5.30
N TRP A 90 -1.58 12.99 -4.22
CA TRP A 90 -1.79 12.15 -3.06
C TRP A 90 -3.18 12.34 -2.46
N ASP A 91 -3.62 13.60 -2.27
CA ASP A 91 -4.93 13.92 -1.68
C ASP A 91 -6.08 13.30 -2.47
N VAL A 92 -6.00 13.33 -3.82
CA VAL A 92 -6.99 12.70 -4.69
C VAL A 92 -6.92 11.18 -4.63
N LEU A 93 -5.70 10.59 -4.77
CA LEU A 93 -5.54 9.14 -4.80
C LEU A 93 -5.83 8.50 -3.44
N SER A 94 -5.54 9.16 -2.33
CA SER A 94 -5.69 8.64 -0.97
C SER A 94 -7.04 8.91 -0.33
N ILE A 95 -8.06 9.32 -1.09
CA ILE A 95 -9.43 9.50 -0.54
C ILE A 95 -9.83 8.26 0.26
N GLY A 96 -10.12 8.48 1.56
CA GLY A 96 -10.45 7.43 2.53
C GLY A 96 -9.26 6.83 3.29
N VAL A 97 -8.00 7.08 2.89
CA VAL A 97 -6.79 6.53 3.52
C VAL A 97 -5.65 7.57 3.64
N ARG A 98 -5.97 8.84 3.80
CA ARG A 98 -5.02 9.98 3.74
C ARG A 98 -3.81 9.87 4.66
N ASN A 99 -3.96 9.21 5.80
CA ASN A 99 -2.89 9.05 6.79
C ASN A 99 -1.97 7.85 6.50
N ALA A 100 -2.21 7.12 5.41
CA ALA A 100 -1.36 6.00 5.04
C ALA A 100 0.04 6.46 4.57
N ILE A 101 1.03 5.61 4.73
CA ILE A 101 2.36 5.76 4.11
C ILE A 101 2.28 5.37 2.63
N ALA A 102 1.56 4.29 2.36
CA ALA A 102 1.24 3.79 1.03
C ALA A 102 -0.06 2.99 1.09
N PHE A 103 -0.59 2.61 -0.04
CA PHE A 103 -1.73 1.70 -0.12
C PHE A 103 -1.85 1.07 -1.50
N ARG A 104 -2.50 -0.09 -1.55
CA ARG A 104 -3.10 -0.70 -2.73
C ARG A 104 -4.63 -0.64 -2.61
N ARG A 105 -5.31 -0.25 -3.66
CA ARG A 105 -6.77 -0.40 -3.68
C ARG A 105 -7.16 -1.83 -4.07
N PRO A 106 -8.24 -2.38 -3.48
CA PRO A 106 -8.81 -3.64 -3.93
C PRO A 106 -9.04 -3.65 -5.45
N PHE A 107 -8.77 -4.78 -6.09
CA PHE A 107 -8.90 -4.97 -7.54
C PHE A 107 -8.01 -4.08 -8.41
N ALA A 108 -7.09 -3.28 -7.83
CA ALA A 108 -6.16 -2.45 -8.57
C ALA A 108 -4.73 -3.03 -8.55
N HIS A 109 -3.98 -2.75 -9.63
CA HIS A 109 -2.57 -3.12 -9.75
C HIS A 109 -1.61 -2.01 -9.31
N ALA A 110 -2.14 -0.81 -9.06
CA ALA A 110 -1.36 0.33 -8.67
C ALA A 110 -1.08 0.32 -7.16
N LEU A 111 0.18 0.53 -6.81
CA LEU A 111 0.69 0.74 -5.48
C LEU A 111 1.01 2.22 -5.35
N VAL A 112 0.34 2.95 -4.48
CA VAL A 112 0.45 4.41 -4.35
C VAL A 112 1.20 4.75 -3.07
N PHE A 113 2.25 5.55 -3.22
CA PHE A 113 3.17 5.93 -2.14
C PHE A 113 3.05 7.42 -1.85
N ASN A 114 3.02 7.78 -0.58
CA ASN A 114 3.01 9.15 -0.11
C ASN A 114 4.39 9.81 -0.40
N ARG A 115 4.85 10.76 0.39
CA ARG A 115 6.13 11.45 0.22
C ARG A 115 7.27 10.46 0.08
N SER A 116 7.67 10.17 -1.16
CA SER A 116 8.65 9.15 -1.49
C SER A 116 9.94 9.74 -2.05
N SER A 117 11.08 9.16 -1.64
CA SER A 117 12.41 9.49 -2.13
C SER A 117 13.11 8.22 -2.59
N VAL A 118 13.32 8.10 -3.89
CA VAL A 118 14.05 6.99 -4.49
C VAL A 118 15.53 7.03 -4.09
N ALA A 119 16.11 8.22 -4.03
CA ALA A 119 17.53 8.40 -3.70
C ALA A 119 17.90 7.88 -2.31
N THR A 120 16.98 8.01 -1.34
CA THR A 120 17.21 7.59 0.06
C THR A 120 16.45 6.32 0.43
N ASP A 121 15.80 5.65 -0.54
CA ASP A 121 14.94 4.49 -0.31
C ASP A 121 13.94 4.73 0.84
N ARG A 122 13.20 5.84 0.79
CA ARG A 122 12.36 6.28 1.90
C ARG A 122 10.96 6.67 1.44
N VAL A 123 9.98 6.38 2.27
CA VAL A 123 8.60 6.88 2.15
C VAL A 123 8.08 7.32 3.52
N THR A 124 7.25 8.36 3.57
CA THR A 124 6.71 8.89 4.81
C THR A 124 5.33 9.53 4.63
N ASN A 125 4.48 9.43 5.64
CA ASN A 125 3.23 10.21 5.74
C ASN A 125 3.41 11.50 6.56
N GLY A 126 4.63 11.77 7.07
CA GLY A 126 4.94 12.95 7.88
C GLY A 126 4.61 12.82 9.37
N ALA A 127 4.07 11.69 9.83
CA ALA A 127 3.84 11.49 11.25
C ALA A 127 5.17 11.42 12.03
N PRO A 128 5.25 12.04 13.22
CA PRO A 128 6.49 12.08 14.00
C PRO A 128 6.93 10.71 14.52
N LEU A 129 5.97 9.83 14.79
CA LEU A 129 6.20 8.47 15.26
C LEU A 129 5.51 7.48 14.30
N GLY A 130 6.21 6.45 13.90
CA GLY A 130 5.68 5.39 13.02
C GLY A 130 5.34 5.85 11.60
N GLY A 131 5.77 7.05 11.19
CA GLY A 131 5.44 7.65 9.91
C GLY A 131 6.48 7.46 8.80
N VAL A 132 7.49 6.61 9.01
CA VAL A 132 8.61 6.44 8.07
C VAL A 132 8.90 4.96 7.86
N ARG A 133 9.08 4.57 6.58
CA ARG A 133 9.50 3.22 6.16
C ARG A 133 10.52 3.30 5.02
N THR A 134 11.14 2.18 4.67
CA THR A 134 11.87 2.10 3.41
C THR A 134 10.89 2.03 2.23
N LEU A 135 11.23 2.64 1.11
CA LEU A 135 10.40 2.57 -0.10
C LEU A 135 10.38 1.12 -0.62
N SER A 136 11.52 0.45 -0.62
CA SER A 136 11.65 -0.95 -1.05
C SER A 136 10.80 -1.90 -0.18
N GLY A 137 10.87 -1.78 1.14
CA GLY A 137 10.06 -2.59 2.07
C GLY A 137 8.58 -2.30 1.91
N THR A 138 8.20 -1.03 1.71
CA THR A 138 6.80 -0.67 1.49
C THR A 138 6.28 -1.18 0.14
N ILE A 139 7.11 -1.19 -0.92
CA ILE A 139 6.75 -1.85 -2.19
C ILE A 139 6.52 -3.35 -1.98
N ALA A 140 7.37 -4.01 -1.20
CA ALA A 140 7.19 -5.42 -0.86
C ALA A 140 5.89 -5.64 -0.05
N HIS A 141 5.61 -4.80 0.94
CA HIS A 141 4.39 -4.84 1.74
C HIS A 141 3.11 -4.74 0.87
N GLU A 142 3.01 -3.69 0.06
CA GLU A 142 1.84 -3.46 -0.79
C GLU A 142 1.69 -4.54 -1.88
N THR A 143 2.82 -5.05 -2.40
CA THR A 143 2.81 -6.17 -3.33
C THR A 143 2.32 -7.45 -2.65
N THR A 144 2.68 -7.68 -1.38
CA THR A 144 2.25 -8.86 -0.62
C THR A 144 0.73 -8.86 -0.41
N HIS A 145 0.10 -7.71 -0.18
CA HIS A 145 -1.37 -7.63 -0.17
C HIS A 145 -1.98 -8.16 -1.46
N ARG A 146 -1.37 -7.84 -2.60
CA ARG A 146 -1.82 -8.37 -3.89
C ARG A 146 -1.59 -9.88 -4.00
N LEU A 147 -0.41 -10.37 -3.62
CA LEU A 147 -0.11 -11.81 -3.65
C LEU A 147 -1.10 -12.62 -2.81
N VAL A 148 -1.45 -12.12 -1.63
CA VAL A 148 -2.49 -12.73 -0.79
C VAL A 148 -3.85 -12.71 -1.49
N ALA A 149 -4.24 -11.57 -2.07
CA ALA A 149 -5.50 -11.45 -2.80
C ALA A 149 -5.55 -12.35 -4.05
N ASP A 150 -4.44 -12.48 -4.79
CA ASP A 150 -4.32 -13.39 -5.94
C ASP A 150 -4.40 -14.87 -5.50
N HIS A 151 -3.99 -15.19 -4.26
CA HIS A 151 -3.96 -16.54 -3.73
C HIS A 151 -5.30 -17.02 -3.15
N ILE A 152 -5.93 -16.21 -2.29
CA ILE A 152 -7.18 -16.59 -1.59
C ILE A 152 -8.42 -15.83 -2.09
N GLY A 153 -8.25 -14.93 -3.07
CA GLY A 153 -9.30 -14.05 -3.57
C GLY A 153 -9.40 -12.72 -2.81
N GLU A 154 -9.72 -11.65 -3.53
CA GLU A 154 -9.75 -10.28 -2.97
C GLU A 154 -10.70 -10.15 -1.78
N TRP A 155 -11.91 -10.73 -1.87
CA TRP A 155 -12.90 -10.66 -0.79
C TRP A 155 -12.48 -11.42 0.47
N ALA A 156 -11.81 -12.56 0.33
CA ALA A 156 -11.27 -13.31 1.46
C ALA A 156 -10.12 -12.52 2.10
N ALA A 157 -9.20 -11.99 1.29
CA ALA A 157 -8.08 -11.16 1.77
C ALA A 157 -8.55 -9.95 2.58
N LEU A 158 -9.61 -9.26 2.14
CA LEU A 158 -10.18 -8.11 2.86
C LEU A 158 -10.82 -8.49 4.21
N ARG A 159 -11.30 -9.72 4.35
CA ARG A 159 -11.93 -10.23 5.59
C ARG A 159 -10.94 -10.81 6.58
N LEU A 160 -9.68 -11.00 6.20
CA LEU A 160 -8.66 -11.47 7.12
C LEU A 160 -8.61 -10.59 8.38
N PRO A 161 -8.42 -11.17 9.57
CA PRO A 161 -8.15 -10.41 10.78
C PRO A 161 -6.96 -9.44 10.56
N ALA A 162 -7.04 -8.24 11.12
CA ALA A 162 -6.05 -7.17 10.89
C ALA A 162 -4.61 -7.64 11.13
N TRP A 163 -4.37 -8.48 12.15
CA TRP A 163 -3.05 -9.00 12.44
C TRP A 163 -2.48 -9.94 11.36
N LYS A 164 -3.33 -10.67 10.61
CA LYS A 164 -2.92 -11.46 9.45
C LYS A 164 -2.75 -10.55 8.24
N ARG A 165 -3.76 -9.71 7.97
CA ARG A 165 -3.83 -8.86 6.80
C ARG A 165 -2.64 -7.89 6.73
N GLU A 166 -2.28 -7.26 7.85
CA GLU A 166 -1.17 -6.31 7.90
C GLU A 166 0.15 -6.96 8.36
N GLY A 167 0.07 -7.98 9.23
CA GLY A 167 1.24 -8.63 9.79
C GLY A 167 2.00 -9.48 8.79
N TYR A 168 1.32 -10.17 7.86
CA TYR A 168 2.01 -10.97 6.86
C TYR A 168 2.77 -10.10 5.82
N PRO A 169 2.20 -9.02 5.28
CA PRO A 169 2.95 -8.08 4.48
C PRO A 169 4.17 -7.47 5.21
N ASP A 170 4.03 -7.10 6.48
CA ASP A 170 5.16 -6.60 7.28
C ASP A 170 6.22 -7.68 7.58
N TYR A 171 5.80 -8.94 7.72
CA TYR A 171 6.71 -10.07 7.85
C TYR A 171 7.56 -10.25 6.59
N VAL A 172 6.94 -10.24 5.41
CA VAL A 172 7.61 -10.34 4.10
C VAL A 172 8.49 -9.11 3.84
N ALA A 173 8.01 -7.91 4.16
CA ALA A 173 8.78 -6.67 4.02
C ALA A 173 10.00 -6.60 4.96
N GLY A 174 10.08 -7.48 5.96
CA GLY A 174 11.18 -7.50 6.91
C GLY A 174 11.23 -6.29 7.85
N GLU A 175 10.26 -5.38 7.77
CA GLU A 175 10.22 -4.14 8.55
C GLU A 175 8.83 -3.83 9.12
N THR A 176 8.78 -2.86 10.00
CA THR A 176 7.57 -2.23 10.53
C THR A 176 7.82 -0.73 10.68
N SER A 177 6.77 0.06 10.80
CA SER A 177 6.88 1.50 11.00
C SER A 177 7.42 1.90 12.38
N ILE A 178 7.47 0.97 13.35
CA ILE A 178 8.02 1.22 14.69
C ILE A 178 9.53 0.96 14.69
N ARG A 179 10.31 1.96 15.07
CA ARG A 179 11.75 1.79 15.27
C ARG A 179 12.01 1.06 16.59
N PRO A 180 13.14 0.34 16.72
CA PRO A 180 13.56 -0.22 17.99
C PRO A 180 13.60 0.87 19.07
N GLY A 181 12.92 0.63 20.20
CA GLY A 181 12.83 1.57 21.33
C GLY A 181 11.60 2.50 21.31
N ASP A 182 10.97 2.75 20.17
CA ASP A 182 9.80 3.66 20.08
C ASP A 182 8.49 3.00 20.57
N GLU A 183 8.42 1.65 20.65
CA GLU A 183 7.19 0.94 21.00
C GLU A 183 6.63 1.40 22.36
N ALA A 184 7.48 1.46 23.40
CA ALA A 184 7.06 1.85 24.75
C ALA A 184 6.53 3.30 24.78
N LEU A 185 7.15 4.20 24.03
CA LEU A 185 6.71 5.58 23.91
C LEU A 185 5.35 5.67 23.19
N ILE A 186 5.21 4.96 22.07
CA ILE A 186 3.95 4.93 21.30
C ILE A 186 2.82 4.40 22.17
N ARG A 187 3.01 3.28 22.87
CA ARG A 187 1.99 2.71 23.77
C ARG A 187 1.58 3.64 24.88
N ARG A 188 2.52 4.43 25.41
CA ARG A 188 2.23 5.41 26.46
C ARG A 188 1.45 6.61 25.94
N LEU A 189 1.74 7.07 24.71
CA LEU A 189 1.08 8.23 24.09
C LEU A 189 -0.29 7.87 23.51
N ASP A 190 -0.38 6.74 22.83
CA ASP A 190 -1.60 6.21 22.24
C ASP A 190 -1.54 4.68 22.19
N PRO A 191 -2.10 3.96 23.19
CA PRO A 191 -2.12 2.51 23.21
C PRO A 191 -2.95 1.89 22.10
N THR A 192 -3.75 2.70 21.39
CA THR A 192 -4.60 2.27 20.26
C THR A 192 -4.02 2.66 18.90
N ALA A 193 -2.82 3.21 18.88
CA ALA A 193 -2.18 3.67 17.64
C ALA A 193 -2.16 2.55 16.58
N PRO A 194 -2.68 2.81 15.36
CA PRO A 194 -2.76 1.78 14.31
C PRO A 194 -1.42 1.12 14.00
N VAL A 195 -0.31 1.83 14.15
CA VAL A 195 1.05 1.33 13.94
C VAL A 195 1.39 0.13 14.85
N LEU A 196 0.78 0.03 16.04
CA LEU A 196 0.94 -1.11 16.95
C LEU A 196 0.32 -2.39 16.37
N THR A 197 -0.80 -2.28 15.65
CA THR A 197 -1.43 -3.43 14.97
C THR A 197 -0.49 -4.07 13.96
N TYR A 198 0.26 -3.28 13.21
CA TYR A 198 1.28 -3.78 12.25
C TYR A 198 2.42 -4.48 12.98
N TYR A 199 2.97 -3.83 14.01
CA TYR A 199 4.07 -4.35 14.80
C TYR A 199 3.73 -5.68 15.49
N GLU A 200 2.59 -5.73 16.16
CA GLU A 200 2.12 -6.94 16.85
C GLU A 200 1.72 -8.02 15.83
N GLY A 201 1.06 -7.63 14.74
CA GLY A 201 0.69 -8.52 13.65
C GLY A 201 1.90 -9.23 13.08
N ARG A 202 2.98 -8.51 12.77
CA ARG A 202 4.22 -9.11 12.27
C ARG A 202 4.81 -10.13 13.24
N ARG A 203 4.88 -9.80 14.53
CA ARG A 203 5.39 -10.72 15.58
C ARG A 203 4.53 -11.97 15.69
N ARG A 204 3.20 -11.80 15.66
CA ARG A 204 2.26 -12.91 15.72
C ARG A 204 2.36 -13.80 14.48
N VAL A 205 2.47 -13.23 13.30
CA VAL A 205 2.68 -13.97 12.05
C VAL A 205 3.98 -14.77 12.10
N ALA A 206 5.09 -14.18 12.56
CA ALA A 206 6.37 -14.89 12.70
C ALA A 206 6.25 -16.09 13.64
N ALA A 207 5.58 -15.92 14.80
CA ALA A 207 5.36 -17.00 15.75
C ALA A 207 4.44 -18.11 15.18
N GLU A 208 3.40 -17.71 14.42
CA GLU A 208 2.47 -18.66 13.78
C GLU A 208 3.17 -19.50 12.71
N LEU A 209 3.96 -18.84 11.83
CA LEU A 209 4.74 -19.53 10.80
C LEU A 209 5.78 -20.47 11.41
N ALA A 210 6.43 -20.09 12.52
CA ALA A 210 7.35 -20.96 13.22
C ALA A 210 6.66 -22.22 13.80
N ARG A 211 5.42 -22.08 14.29
CA ARG A 211 4.62 -23.19 14.83
C ARG A 211 4.04 -24.13 13.77
N ASN A 212 3.69 -23.60 12.60
CA ASN A 212 3.01 -24.37 11.54
C ASN A 212 3.96 -24.86 10.42
N GLY A 213 5.28 -24.83 10.67
CA GLY A 213 6.27 -25.25 9.69
C GLY A 213 6.44 -24.31 8.48
N GLY A 214 6.10 -23.03 8.63
CA GLY A 214 6.22 -22.03 7.57
C GLY A 214 5.05 -22.02 6.58
N SER A 215 3.97 -22.73 6.86
CA SER A 215 2.82 -22.83 5.96
C SER A 215 2.02 -21.53 5.92
N VAL A 216 2.14 -20.79 4.80
CA VAL A 216 1.35 -19.60 4.55
C VAL A 216 -0.12 -19.94 4.30
N ASP A 217 -0.41 -21.09 3.68
CA ASP A 217 -1.78 -21.57 3.49
C ASP A 217 -2.49 -21.81 4.84
N ALA A 218 -1.77 -22.40 5.81
CA ALA A 218 -2.31 -22.58 7.16
C ALA A 218 -2.49 -21.23 7.88
N LEU A 219 -1.56 -20.28 7.68
CA LEU A 219 -1.68 -18.93 8.23
C LEU A 219 -2.91 -18.19 7.69
N LEU A 220 -3.20 -18.30 6.39
CA LEU A 220 -4.27 -17.55 5.72
C LEU A 220 -5.64 -18.23 5.84
N LYS A 221 -5.72 -19.49 6.28
CA LYS A 221 -6.99 -20.12 6.65
C LYS A 221 -7.55 -19.48 7.92
N ASP A 222 -8.87 -19.41 8.01
CA ASP A 222 -9.63 -18.91 9.18
C ASP A 222 -9.48 -19.83 10.40
#